data_1bdb22d7564344839f940ac44ccbb276
#
_entry.id   1bdb22d7564344839f940ac44ccbb276
#
_cell.length_a   1.000
_cell.length_b   1.000
_cell.length_c   1.000
_cell.angle_alpha   90.00
_cell.angle_beta   90.00
_cell.angle_gamma   90.00
#
_symmetry.space_group_name_H-M   'P 1'
#
loop_
_entity.id
_entity.type
_entity.pdbx_description
1 polymer ?
#
loop_
_entity_poly.entity_id
_entity_poly.type
_entity_poly.pdbx_seq_one_letter_code
_entity_poly.pdbx_strand_id
1 'polypeptide(L)'
;LNFLYKNKKIEKPSQISCDFLKPLFLNQKTDFYLNLKDRNALEILVKSKNLLTSKFTIILKKINIERLNKKNLSAKTINQINKINTNRIIDNKCLINNKNKYYQVNLKNFNLSKRFSNVKYKFNTQEIKEILCLSYFVGMVCPGKNSILFKITINMNSSKISKNLNKNKKILFHLLNFSKALNKLTINFSGLIEGEIQCFKYLSPKITHIKDLKKFRLESKYVNNKKALIIGGSRGLGEVTSKYLAIQKCVTYATYNLGLNEIKKFKKEFHRFNYKIFFLKYDIENKKFITI
;
A
#
# COMPACT_ATOMS: atom_id res chain seq x y z
N LEU A 1 -1.60 12.93 15.23
CA LEU A 1 -0.93 14.23 15.38
C LEU A 1 -1.92 15.35 15.74
N ASN A 2 -3.02 15.50 14.98
CA ASN A 2 -4.01 16.56 15.21
C ASN A 2 -4.58 16.50 16.64
N PHE A 3 -4.83 15.31 17.18
CA PHE A 3 -5.31 15.10 18.54
C PHE A 3 -4.27 15.52 19.61
N LEU A 4 -3.00 15.17 19.41
CA LEU A 4 -1.92 15.50 20.34
C LEU A 4 -1.67 17.01 20.45
N TYR A 5 -1.81 17.73 19.34
CA TYR A 5 -1.55 19.16 19.30
C TYR A 5 -2.71 20.03 19.73
N LYS A 6 -3.92 19.48 19.88
CA LYS A 6 -5.07 20.19 20.41
C LYS A 6 -4.84 20.68 21.85
N ASN A 7 -4.00 20.00 22.63
CA ASN A 7 -3.71 20.29 24.02
C ASN A 7 -2.47 21.19 24.25
N LYS A 8 -1.93 21.85 23.23
CA LYS A 8 -0.86 22.89 23.26
C LYS A 8 0.45 22.56 24.01
N LYS A 9 0.61 21.39 24.63
CA LYS A 9 1.74 21.04 25.52
C LYS A 9 2.87 20.25 24.85
N ILE A 10 2.71 19.80 23.60
CA ILE A 10 3.67 18.93 22.96
C ILE A 10 4.59 19.75 22.03
N GLU A 11 5.89 19.62 22.24
CA GLU A 11 6.92 20.22 21.37
C GLU A 11 6.91 19.57 19.99
N LYS A 12 7.47 20.28 19.00
CA LYS A 12 7.68 19.72 17.68
C LYS A 12 8.55 18.47 17.77
N PRO A 13 8.13 17.31 17.22
CA PRO A 13 8.92 16.11 17.29
C PRO A 13 10.22 16.23 16.51
N SER A 14 11.28 15.57 17.00
CA SER A 14 12.53 15.40 16.25
C SER A 14 12.46 14.26 15.26
N GLN A 15 11.70 13.18 15.61
CA GLN A 15 11.49 12.02 14.76
C GLN A 15 10.09 11.46 14.93
N ILE A 16 9.53 10.96 13.83
CA ILE A 16 8.27 10.22 13.78
C ILE A 16 8.53 8.92 13.06
N SER A 17 8.22 7.78 13.69
CA SER A 17 8.17 6.47 13.03
C SER A 17 6.75 5.95 13.04
N CYS A 18 6.32 5.37 11.92
CA CYS A 18 5.02 4.75 11.78
C CYS A 18 5.16 3.37 11.16
N ASP A 19 4.68 2.35 11.86
CA ASP A 19 4.54 0.98 11.37
C ASP A 19 3.07 0.74 11.02
N PHE A 20 2.79 0.36 9.76
CA PHE A 20 1.46 0.00 9.28
C PHE A 20 1.33 -1.52 9.28
N LEU A 21 0.61 -2.06 10.26
CA LEU A 21 0.55 -3.50 10.52
C LEU A 21 -0.61 -4.18 9.79
N LYS A 22 -1.73 -3.47 9.64
CA LYS A 22 -2.93 -3.96 8.96
C LYS A 22 -3.60 -2.83 8.19
N PRO A 23 -4.24 -3.11 7.05
CA PRO A 23 -4.97 -2.09 6.30
C PRO A 23 -6.18 -1.58 7.11
N LEU A 24 -6.41 -0.26 7.00
CA LEU A 24 -7.63 0.39 7.46
C LEU A 24 -8.50 0.68 6.24
N PHE A 25 -9.78 0.33 6.32
CA PHE A 25 -10.75 0.61 5.27
C PHE A 25 -11.49 1.91 5.56
N LEU A 26 -12.01 2.53 4.50
CA LEU A 26 -12.84 3.74 4.63
C LEU A 26 -14.06 3.44 5.51
N ASN A 27 -14.43 4.44 6.34
CA ASN A 27 -15.55 4.35 7.30
C ASN A 27 -15.36 3.35 8.45
N GLN A 28 -14.19 2.80 8.64
CA GLN A 28 -13.89 1.93 9.76
C GLN A 28 -13.63 2.77 11.02
N LYS A 29 -14.36 2.47 12.12
CA LYS A 29 -14.13 3.11 13.42
C LYS A 29 -12.74 2.72 13.93
N THR A 30 -12.00 3.70 14.43
CA THR A 30 -10.65 3.53 14.98
C THR A 30 -10.55 4.16 16.35
N ASP A 31 -9.88 3.47 17.24
CA ASP A 31 -9.56 3.92 18.58
C ASP A 31 -8.07 4.22 18.69
N PHE A 32 -7.74 5.29 19.41
CA PHE A 32 -6.36 5.74 19.60
C PHE A 32 -5.98 5.59 21.06
N TYR A 33 -4.88 4.89 21.32
CA TYR A 33 -4.31 4.70 22.65
C TYR A 33 -2.97 5.41 22.70
N LEU A 34 -2.80 6.30 23.67
CA LEU A 34 -1.58 7.06 23.88
C LEU A 34 -0.84 6.49 25.08
N ASN A 35 0.39 6.05 24.86
CA ASN A 35 1.30 5.56 25.89
C ASN A 35 2.55 6.44 25.94
N LEU A 36 2.97 6.80 27.15
CA LEU A 36 4.29 7.37 27.38
C LEU A 36 5.27 6.20 27.46
N LYS A 37 6.18 6.09 26.49
CA LYS A 37 7.19 5.04 26.46
C LYS A 37 8.38 5.42 27.34
N ASP A 38 8.81 6.68 27.23
CA ASP A 38 9.89 7.31 27.98
C ASP A 38 9.60 8.79 28.14
N ARG A 39 10.44 9.52 28.96
CA ARG A 39 10.31 10.98 29.16
C ARG A 39 10.27 11.77 27.83
N ASN A 40 10.85 11.24 26.76
CA ASN A 40 10.98 11.91 25.47
C ASN A 40 10.34 11.16 24.31
N ALA A 41 9.66 10.02 24.54
CA ALA A 41 9.05 9.22 23.50
C ALA A 41 7.59 8.91 23.79
N LEU A 42 6.73 9.24 22.82
CA LEU A 42 5.31 8.94 22.82
C LEU A 42 5.03 7.79 21.86
N GLU A 43 4.22 6.86 22.28
CA GLU A 43 3.70 5.79 21.43
C GLU A 43 2.19 5.96 21.26
N ILE A 44 1.72 5.89 20.03
CA ILE A 44 0.30 5.90 19.69
C ILE A 44 -0.04 4.60 19.02
N LEU A 45 -0.94 3.85 19.62
CA LEU A 45 -1.48 2.62 19.02
C LEU A 45 -2.84 2.93 18.41
N VAL A 46 -3.02 2.56 17.16
CA VAL A 46 -4.29 2.68 16.44
C VAL A 46 -4.91 1.30 16.30
N LYS A 47 -6.09 1.12 16.87
CA LYS A 47 -6.84 -0.14 16.79
C LYS A 47 -8.14 0.06 16.03
N SER A 48 -8.58 -0.97 15.31
CA SER A 48 -9.90 -1.06 14.74
C SER A 48 -10.47 -2.45 15.00
N LYS A 49 -11.71 -2.54 15.51
CA LYS A 49 -12.31 -3.81 15.95
C LYS A 49 -11.39 -4.59 16.90
N ASN A 50 -10.77 -3.91 17.88
CA ASN A 50 -9.77 -4.44 18.81
C ASN A 50 -8.46 -4.97 18.20
N LEU A 51 -8.27 -4.86 16.89
CA LEU A 51 -7.05 -5.27 16.21
C LEU A 51 -6.11 -4.08 16.05
N LEU A 52 -4.83 -4.25 16.40
CA LEU A 52 -3.79 -3.25 16.18
C LEU A 52 -3.55 -3.10 14.68
N THR A 53 -3.76 -1.88 14.15
CA THR A 53 -3.63 -1.57 12.73
C THR A 53 -2.39 -0.76 12.43
N SER A 54 -2.05 0.18 13.30
CA SER A 54 -0.85 1.01 13.12
C SER A 54 -0.25 1.39 14.48
N LYS A 55 1.06 1.59 14.47
CA LYS A 55 1.84 2.01 15.63
C LYS A 55 2.70 3.20 15.25
N PHE A 56 2.55 4.30 16.00
CA PHE A 56 3.37 5.49 15.83
C PHE A 56 4.30 5.62 17.03
N THR A 57 5.55 5.93 16.79
CA THR A 57 6.54 6.32 17.82
C THR A 57 6.99 7.73 17.49
N ILE A 58 6.84 8.64 18.45
CA ILE A 58 7.16 10.06 18.31
C ILE A 58 8.23 10.42 19.31
N ILE A 59 9.37 10.91 18.85
CA ILE A 59 10.47 11.35 19.68
C ILE A 59 10.45 12.88 19.74
N LEU A 60 10.37 13.44 20.95
CA LEU A 60 10.19 14.88 21.19
C LEU A 60 11.49 15.64 21.33
N LYS A 61 12.55 15.03 21.89
CA LYS A 61 13.87 15.66 22.03
C LYS A 61 14.88 15.12 21.02
N LYS A 62 15.88 15.96 20.64
CA LYS A 62 17.04 15.50 19.90
C LYS A 62 17.79 14.47 20.75
N ILE A 63 17.61 13.20 20.46
CA ILE A 63 18.60 12.20 20.77
C ILE A 63 19.73 12.47 19.78
N ASN A 64 20.97 12.67 20.26
CA ASN A 64 22.15 12.61 19.41
C ASN A 64 22.22 11.17 18.88
N ILE A 65 21.46 10.89 17.84
CA ILE A 65 21.60 9.67 17.08
C ILE A 65 22.96 9.84 16.41
N GLU A 66 23.93 9.07 16.89
CA GLU A 66 25.19 8.89 16.21
C GLU A 66 24.89 8.77 14.72
N ARG A 67 25.58 9.58 13.94
CA ARG A 67 25.42 9.73 12.50
C ARG A 67 25.38 8.35 11.87
N LEU A 68 24.16 7.83 11.66
CA LEU A 68 23.95 6.74 10.73
C LEU A 68 24.70 7.13 9.47
N ASN A 69 25.67 6.31 9.10
CA ASN A 69 26.61 6.56 8.01
C ASN A 69 25.93 7.26 6.83
N LYS A 70 25.96 8.57 6.83
CA LYS A 70 25.53 9.41 5.72
C LYS A 70 26.56 9.18 4.63
N LYS A 71 26.32 8.23 3.74
CA LYS A 71 26.92 8.33 2.43
C LYS A 71 26.47 9.68 1.89
N ASN A 72 27.40 10.66 1.94
CA ASN A 72 27.18 12.00 1.46
C ASN A 72 26.63 11.92 0.04
N LEU A 73 25.35 12.20 -0.12
CA LEU A 73 24.74 12.47 -1.40
C LEU A 73 25.37 13.78 -1.90
N SER A 74 26.46 13.65 -2.67
CA SER A 74 27.06 14.81 -3.30
C SER A 74 26.07 15.38 -4.31
N ALA A 75 25.94 16.70 -4.34
CA ALA A 75 25.08 17.42 -5.28
C ALA A 75 25.36 17.09 -6.77
N LYS A 76 26.49 16.48 -7.08
CA LYS A 76 26.92 16.09 -8.43
C LYS A 76 26.18 14.87 -8.99
N THR A 77 25.50 14.06 -8.18
CA THR A 77 24.87 12.80 -8.63
C THR A 77 23.41 12.96 -9.09
N ILE A 78 22.88 14.18 -9.11
CA ILE A 78 21.44 14.44 -9.38
C ILE A 78 21.13 14.60 -10.88
N ASN A 79 22.05 14.28 -11.77
CA ASN A 79 21.85 14.52 -13.22
C ASN A 79 20.82 13.59 -13.90
N GLN A 80 20.27 12.61 -13.22
CA GLN A 80 19.23 11.71 -13.79
C GLN A 80 17.98 11.70 -12.92
N ILE A 81 17.18 12.75 -13.02
CA ILE A 81 15.84 12.78 -12.42
C ILE A 81 14.87 12.10 -13.40
N ASN A 82 14.29 10.99 -12.99
CA ASN A 82 13.32 10.29 -13.83
C ASN A 82 11.99 11.07 -13.90
N LYS A 83 11.41 11.14 -15.11
CA LYS A 83 10.07 11.66 -15.30
C LYS A 83 9.06 10.81 -14.52
N ILE A 84 8.19 11.47 -13.76
CA ILE A 84 7.14 10.82 -13.00
C ILE A 84 5.99 10.47 -13.95
N ASN A 85 5.76 9.16 -14.13
CA ASN A 85 4.55 8.64 -14.74
C ASN A 85 3.65 8.10 -13.63
N THR A 86 2.54 8.76 -13.37
CA THR A 86 1.54 8.34 -12.38
C THR A 86 0.67 7.19 -12.93
N ASN A 87 0.11 6.38 -12.02
CA ASN A 87 -0.83 5.29 -12.32
C ASN A 87 -0.25 4.06 -13.06
N ARG A 88 1.05 3.87 -13.09
CA ARG A 88 1.65 2.64 -13.64
C ARG A 88 1.85 1.58 -12.57
N ILE A 89 1.64 0.32 -12.96
CA ILE A 89 2.20 -0.83 -12.25
C ILE A 89 3.64 -0.96 -12.71
N ILE A 90 4.58 -0.63 -11.84
CA ILE A 90 6.01 -0.78 -12.17
C ILE A 90 6.36 -2.26 -12.09
N ASP A 91 6.88 -2.84 -13.15
CA ASP A 91 7.33 -4.24 -13.19
C ASP A 91 8.55 -4.46 -12.28
N ASN A 92 8.75 -5.69 -11.81
CA ASN A 92 9.90 -6.07 -10.98
C ASN A 92 11.23 -5.86 -11.71
N LYS A 93 11.27 -6.12 -13.02
CA LYS A 93 12.45 -5.83 -13.85
C LYS A 93 12.78 -4.34 -13.83
N CYS A 94 11.77 -3.48 -13.95
CA CYS A 94 11.94 -2.03 -13.88
C CYS A 94 12.42 -1.58 -12.50
N LEU A 95 11.96 -2.19 -11.40
CA LEU A 95 12.40 -1.87 -10.04
C LEU A 95 13.86 -2.26 -9.81
N ILE A 96 14.29 -3.43 -10.32
CA ILE A 96 15.69 -3.86 -10.24
C ILE A 96 16.60 -2.91 -11.03
N ASN A 97 16.19 -2.55 -12.24
CA ASN A 97 16.96 -1.63 -13.10
C ASN A 97 16.92 -0.19 -12.60
N ASN A 98 15.98 0.14 -11.68
CA ASN A 98 15.83 1.47 -11.09
C ASN A 98 16.55 1.62 -9.75
N LYS A 99 17.30 0.62 -9.29
CA LYS A 99 18.17 0.75 -8.11
C LYS A 99 19.09 1.97 -8.29
N ASN A 100 19.17 2.78 -7.22
CA ASN A 100 19.89 4.07 -7.21
C ASN A 100 19.30 5.18 -8.09
N LYS A 101 18.05 5.04 -8.59
CA LYS A 101 17.38 6.13 -9.30
C LYS A 101 16.74 7.14 -8.35
N TYR A 102 16.73 8.38 -8.82
CA TYR A 102 16.15 9.51 -8.12
C TYR A 102 14.86 9.96 -8.78
N TYR A 103 13.89 10.30 -7.96
CA TYR A 103 12.61 10.86 -8.38
C TYR A 103 12.38 12.18 -7.66
N GLN A 104 11.85 13.16 -8.35
CA GLN A 104 11.54 14.47 -7.79
C GLN A 104 10.06 14.75 -7.91
N VAL A 105 9.40 15.05 -6.79
CA VAL A 105 7.97 15.41 -6.76
C VAL A 105 7.82 16.89 -6.48
N ASN A 106 7.01 17.56 -7.31
CA ASN A 106 6.66 18.95 -7.11
C ASN A 106 5.46 19.06 -6.16
N LEU A 107 5.62 19.81 -5.08
CA LEU A 107 4.62 19.96 -4.02
C LEU A 107 3.59 21.06 -4.29
N LYS A 108 3.71 21.79 -5.41
CA LYS A 108 2.73 22.84 -5.79
C LYS A 108 1.32 22.27 -5.93
N ASN A 109 1.19 21.04 -6.41
CA ASN A 109 -0.08 20.38 -6.67
C ASN A 109 -0.78 19.82 -5.40
N PHE A 110 -0.12 19.89 -4.24
CA PHE A 110 -0.71 19.42 -2.98
C PHE A 110 -1.47 20.55 -2.30
N ASN A 111 -2.79 20.51 -2.37
CA ASN A 111 -3.64 21.43 -1.64
C ASN A 111 -3.88 20.91 -0.22
N LEU A 112 -3.58 21.76 0.77
CA LEU A 112 -3.90 21.47 2.15
C LEU A 112 -5.35 21.88 2.42
N SER A 113 -6.20 20.90 2.73
CA SER A 113 -7.55 21.17 3.18
C SER A 113 -7.56 21.82 4.57
N LYS A 114 -8.69 22.46 4.94
CA LYS A 114 -8.93 22.99 6.30
C LYS A 114 -8.80 21.91 7.40
N ARG A 115 -8.82 20.62 7.01
CA ARG A 115 -8.71 19.47 7.93
C ARG A 115 -7.39 19.40 8.72
N PHE A 116 -6.33 20.06 8.25
CA PHE A 116 -5.03 20.10 8.91
C PHE A 116 -4.76 21.41 9.68
N SER A 117 -5.79 22.19 9.99
CA SER A 117 -5.64 23.49 10.67
C SER A 117 -4.85 23.38 11.98
N ASN A 118 -5.15 22.40 12.83
CA ASN A 118 -4.50 22.24 14.14
C ASN A 118 -3.03 21.80 14.05
N VAL A 119 -2.62 21.17 12.95
CA VAL A 119 -1.23 20.73 12.75
C VAL A 119 -0.34 21.89 12.31
N LYS A 120 -0.90 22.92 11.68
CA LYS A 120 -0.18 24.10 11.17
C LYS A 120 0.52 24.92 12.27
N TYR A 121 0.11 24.80 13.51
CA TYR A 121 0.76 25.52 14.63
C TYR A 121 2.17 24.98 14.96
N LYS A 122 2.46 23.72 14.63
CA LYS A 122 3.74 23.07 14.94
C LYS A 122 4.53 22.67 13.70
N PHE A 123 3.86 22.44 12.58
CA PHE A 123 4.50 22.12 11.31
C PHE A 123 4.23 23.23 10.32
N ASN A 124 5.23 23.61 9.54
CA ASN A 124 4.98 24.52 8.46
C ASN A 124 4.20 23.82 7.32
N THR A 125 3.56 24.63 6.47
CA THR A 125 2.73 24.14 5.37
C THR A 125 3.50 23.22 4.42
N GLN A 126 4.78 23.47 4.23
CA GLN A 126 5.63 22.67 3.35
C GLN A 126 5.93 21.30 3.95
N GLU A 127 6.25 21.21 5.24
CA GLU A 127 6.46 19.94 5.95
C GLU A 127 5.22 19.05 5.87
N ILE A 128 4.03 19.62 6.05
CA ILE A 128 2.77 18.87 5.93
C ILE A 128 2.60 18.33 4.51
N LYS A 129 2.88 19.14 3.48
CA LYS A 129 2.84 18.70 2.08
C LYS A 129 3.83 17.57 1.81
N GLU A 130 5.02 17.64 2.36
CA GLU A 130 6.03 16.59 2.24
C GLU A 130 5.56 15.29 2.89
N ILE A 131 4.99 15.33 4.10
CA ILE A 131 4.43 14.15 4.77
C ILE A 131 3.33 13.50 3.92
N LEU A 132 2.41 14.29 3.37
CA LEU A 132 1.37 13.79 2.49
C LEU A 132 1.93 13.19 1.20
N CYS A 133 3.02 13.76 0.68
CA CYS A 133 3.68 13.28 -0.52
C CYS A 133 4.28 11.89 -0.36
N LEU A 134 4.65 11.45 0.86
CA LEU A 134 5.24 10.14 1.09
C LEU A 134 4.29 9.01 0.66
N SER A 135 3.04 9.06 1.10
CA SER A 135 2.03 8.06 0.71
C SER A 135 1.66 8.15 -0.77
N TYR A 136 1.55 9.38 -1.30
CA TYR A 136 1.34 9.59 -2.74
C TYR A 136 2.45 8.97 -3.57
N PHE A 137 3.71 9.17 -3.19
CA PHE A 137 4.84 8.61 -3.93
C PHE A 137 4.77 7.09 -4.00
N VAL A 138 4.53 6.43 -2.87
CA VAL A 138 4.44 4.96 -2.81
C VAL A 138 3.25 4.45 -3.64
N GLY A 139 2.08 5.03 -3.49
CA GLY A 139 0.86 4.54 -4.14
C GLY A 139 0.74 4.87 -5.62
N MET A 140 1.32 6.00 -6.06
CA MET A 140 1.09 6.54 -7.41
C MET A 140 2.32 6.61 -8.29
N VAL A 141 3.54 6.62 -7.69
CA VAL A 141 4.79 6.82 -8.43
C VAL A 141 5.67 5.58 -8.39
N CYS A 142 6.14 5.17 -7.20
CA CYS A 142 7.04 4.04 -7.05
C CYS A 142 6.85 3.36 -5.68
N PRO A 143 6.47 2.06 -5.64
CA PRO A 143 6.24 1.13 -6.74
C PRO A 143 4.90 1.34 -7.46
N GLY A 144 4.09 2.30 -7.06
CA GLY A 144 2.83 2.64 -7.70
C GLY A 144 1.69 1.69 -7.31
N LYS A 145 0.75 1.50 -8.23
CA LYS A 145 -0.43 0.67 -8.01
C LYS A 145 -0.06 -0.74 -7.53
N ASN A 146 -0.83 -1.29 -6.61
CA ASN A 146 -0.60 -2.56 -5.92
C ASN A 146 0.59 -2.52 -4.94
N SER A 147 0.82 -1.39 -4.30
CA SER A 147 1.79 -1.26 -3.21
C SER A 147 1.10 -1.14 -1.85
N ILE A 148 1.80 -1.59 -0.82
CA ILE A 148 1.41 -1.36 0.57
C ILE A 148 2.56 -0.66 1.29
N LEU A 149 2.24 0.46 1.90
CA LEU A 149 3.13 1.15 2.80
C LEU A 149 3.25 0.34 4.11
N PHE A 150 4.48 0.00 4.49
CA PHE A 150 4.75 -0.82 5.67
C PHE A 150 5.30 0.00 6.82
N LYS A 151 6.32 0.83 6.53
CA LYS A 151 6.97 1.66 7.55
C LYS A 151 7.41 2.99 6.97
N ILE A 152 7.28 4.04 7.77
CA ILE A 152 7.87 5.36 7.49
C ILE A 152 8.65 5.79 8.72
N THR A 153 9.86 6.28 8.52
CA THR A 153 10.63 6.98 9.53
C THR A 153 10.95 8.37 9.02
N ILE A 154 10.54 9.41 9.76
CA ILE A 154 10.68 10.82 9.39
C ILE A 154 11.55 11.50 10.43
N ASN A 155 12.64 12.12 10.01
CA ASN A 155 13.46 13.02 10.80
C ASN A 155 13.06 14.46 10.46
N MET A 156 12.70 15.24 11.47
CA MET A 156 12.24 16.63 11.30
C MET A 156 13.39 17.63 11.24
N ASN A 157 14.62 17.17 11.53
CA ASN A 157 15.82 17.99 11.45
C ASN A 157 16.47 17.81 10.09
N SER A 158 16.27 18.78 9.21
CA SER A 158 16.84 18.75 7.88
C SER A 158 18.33 19.06 7.85
N SER A 159 19.08 18.35 7.01
CA SER A 159 20.47 18.65 6.68
C SER A 159 20.57 19.96 5.85
N LYS A 160 21.80 20.55 5.77
CA LYS A 160 22.04 21.77 4.95
C LYS A 160 21.63 21.62 3.48
N ILE A 161 21.63 20.41 2.94
CA ILE A 161 21.22 20.10 1.55
C ILE A 161 19.73 20.40 1.33
N SER A 162 18.90 20.23 2.35
CA SER A 162 17.45 20.48 2.27
C SER A 162 17.11 21.96 2.09
N LYS A 163 17.97 22.90 2.53
CA LYS A 163 17.73 24.35 2.40
C LYS A 163 17.66 24.77 0.92
N ASN A 164 18.46 24.17 0.04
CA ASN A 164 18.45 24.47 -1.40
C ASN A 164 17.25 23.85 -2.13
N LEU A 165 16.78 22.67 -1.70
CA LEU A 165 15.57 22.03 -2.24
C LEU A 165 14.31 22.80 -1.85
N ASN A 166 14.34 23.49 -0.70
CA ASN A 166 13.22 24.30 -0.20
C ASN A 166 12.83 25.46 -1.11
N LYS A 167 13.80 26.15 -1.69
CA LYS A 167 13.53 27.23 -2.65
C LYS A 167 12.66 26.77 -3.80
N ASN A 168 12.74 25.49 -4.18
CA ASN A 168 12.05 24.91 -5.34
C ASN A 168 10.75 24.17 -4.97
N LYS A 169 10.33 24.12 -3.69
CA LYS A 169 9.12 23.39 -3.24
C LYS A 169 9.05 21.97 -3.77
N LYS A 170 10.15 21.23 -3.68
CA LYS A 170 10.32 19.88 -4.21
C LYS A 170 10.83 18.95 -3.12
N ILE A 171 10.44 17.67 -3.20
CA ILE A 171 10.99 16.58 -2.39
C ILE A 171 11.65 15.56 -3.32
N LEU A 172 12.82 15.05 -2.89
CA LEU A 172 13.60 14.08 -3.62
C LEU A 172 13.42 12.70 -3.00
N PHE A 173 13.18 11.69 -3.82
CA PHE A 173 13.11 10.28 -3.44
C PHE A 173 14.23 9.51 -4.11
N HIS A 174 14.90 8.64 -3.35
CA HIS A 174 15.98 7.79 -3.81
C HIS A 174 15.65 6.32 -3.51
N LEU A 175 15.55 5.50 -4.55
CA LEU A 175 15.33 4.08 -4.43
C LEU A 175 16.63 3.39 -4.04
N LEU A 176 16.75 2.97 -2.76
CA LEU A 176 17.96 2.34 -2.24
C LEU A 176 18.05 0.87 -2.63
N ASN A 177 16.99 0.12 -2.35
CA ASN A 177 17.02 -1.33 -2.50
C ASN A 177 15.65 -1.90 -2.83
N PHE A 178 15.66 -2.98 -3.62
CA PHE A 178 14.50 -3.83 -3.88
C PHE A 178 14.87 -5.29 -3.61
N SER A 179 14.28 -5.87 -2.59
CA SER A 179 14.38 -7.31 -2.31
C SER A 179 13.35 -8.06 -3.14
N LYS A 180 13.80 -8.82 -4.14
CA LYS A 180 12.93 -9.62 -5.00
C LYS A 180 12.22 -10.73 -4.22
N ALA A 181 12.91 -11.35 -3.26
CA ALA A 181 12.35 -12.44 -2.44
C ALA A 181 11.15 -11.99 -1.62
N LEU A 182 11.21 -10.79 -1.03
CA LEU A 182 10.16 -10.23 -0.19
C LEU A 182 9.25 -9.25 -0.93
N ASN A 183 9.55 -8.91 -2.19
CA ASN A 183 8.91 -7.80 -2.92
C ASN A 183 8.91 -6.47 -2.11
N LYS A 184 9.96 -6.25 -1.31
CA LYS A 184 10.11 -5.13 -0.41
C LYS A 184 11.03 -4.07 -1.02
N LEU A 185 10.58 -2.82 -1.01
CA LEU A 185 11.36 -1.64 -1.40
C LEU A 185 11.73 -0.83 -0.18
N THR A 186 12.95 -0.28 -0.22
CA THR A 186 13.44 0.73 0.70
C THR A 186 13.77 1.99 -0.09
N ILE A 187 13.16 3.11 0.30
CA ILE A 187 13.22 4.39 -0.40
C ILE A 187 13.61 5.46 0.61
N ASN A 188 14.69 6.18 0.35
CA ASN A 188 15.02 7.38 1.12
C ASN A 188 14.33 8.59 0.51
N PHE A 189 13.99 9.55 1.34
CA PHE A 189 13.50 10.85 0.90
C PHE A 189 14.23 11.98 1.61
N SER A 190 14.31 13.11 0.92
CA SER A 190 15.00 14.31 1.38
C SER A 190 14.30 15.57 0.89
N GLY A 191 13.97 16.45 1.83
CA GLY A 191 13.29 17.72 1.65
C GLY A 191 13.49 18.58 2.90
N LEU A 192 12.45 19.26 3.40
CA LEU A 192 12.40 19.83 4.75
C LEU A 192 12.41 18.75 5.81
N ILE A 193 11.82 17.62 5.49
CA ILE A 193 11.89 16.38 6.23
C ILE A 193 12.76 15.39 5.46
N GLU A 194 13.45 14.52 6.20
CA GLU A 194 14.23 13.44 5.60
C GLU A 194 13.97 12.12 6.29
N GLY A 195 14.21 11.01 5.61
CA GLY A 195 14.02 9.70 6.22
C GLY A 195 13.90 8.56 5.24
N GLU A 196 13.25 7.51 5.70
CA GLU A 196 13.13 6.24 4.98
C GLU A 196 11.67 5.78 4.92
N ILE A 197 11.31 5.21 3.77
CA ILE A 197 10.05 4.52 3.54
C ILE A 197 10.36 3.06 3.23
N GLN A 198 9.63 2.15 3.85
CA GLN A 198 9.60 0.75 3.48
C GLN A 198 8.20 0.39 3.00
N CYS A 199 8.12 -0.24 1.85
CA CYS A 199 6.85 -0.66 1.25
C CYS A 199 6.99 -2.01 0.56
N PHE A 200 5.86 -2.72 0.43
CA PHE A 200 5.77 -3.95 -0.33
C PHE A 200 5.07 -3.70 -1.64
N LYS A 201 5.51 -4.40 -2.68
CA LYS A 201 4.80 -4.49 -3.94
C LYS A 201 4.01 -5.78 -3.99
N TYR A 202 2.70 -5.67 -4.10
CA TYR A 202 1.86 -6.84 -4.36
C TYR A 202 1.99 -7.26 -5.82
N LEU A 203 2.19 -8.54 -6.01
CA LEU A 203 2.05 -9.12 -7.34
C LEU A 203 0.58 -9.07 -7.74
N SER A 204 0.29 -8.61 -8.95
CA SER A 204 -1.05 -8.73 -9.50
C SER A 204 -1.43 -10.20 -9.53
N PRO A 205 -2.62 -10.59 -9.03
CA PRO A 205 -3.06 -11.97 -9.12
C PRO A 205 -2.99 -12.43 -10.58
N LYS A 206 -2.35 -13.56 -10.81
CA LYS A 206 -2.35 -14.19 -12.12
C LYS A 206 -3.77 -14.63 -12.44
N ILE A 207 -4.32 -14.12 -13.53
CA ILE A 207 -5.59 -14.58 -14.06
C ILE A 207 -5.30 -15.86 -14.84
N THR A 208 -5.86 -16.97 -14.42
CA THR A 208 -5.74 -18.23 -15.15
C THR A 208 -6.84 -18.30 -16.20
N HIS A 209 -6.47 -18.35 -17.46
CA HIS A 209 -7.44 -18.42 -18.55
C HIS A 209 -7.94 -19.87 -18.77
N ILE A 210 -9.19 -20.00 -19.21
CA ILE A 210 -9.79 -21.30 -19.55
C ILE A 210 -8.94 -22.08 -20.56
N LYS A 211 -8.32 -21.38 -21.52
CA LYS A 211 -7.43 -21.99 -22.53
C LYS A 211 -6.24 -22.72 -21.89
N ASP A 212 -5.68 -22.14 -20.81
CA ASP A 212 -4.54 -22.72 -20.12
C ASP A 212 -4.96 -23.94 -19.31
N LEU A 213 -6.14 -23.89 -18.68
CA LEU A 213 -6.68 -25.02 -17.91
C LEU A 213 -7.10 -26.20 -18.78
N LYS A 214 -7.51 -25.98 -20.03
CA LYS A 214 -7.83 -27.07 -20.97
C LYS A 214 -6.66 -28.01 -21.22
N LYS A 215 -5.43 -27.53 -21.11
CA LYS A 215 -4.21 -28.37 -21.26
C LYS A 215 -4.11 -29.44 -20.16
N PHE A 216 -4.72 -29.21 -19.02
CA PHE A 216 -4.73 -30.11 -17.86
C PHE A 216 -6.04 -30.89 -17.72
N ARG A 217 -6.84 -30.96 -18.78
CA ARG A 217 -8.11 -31.68 -18.73
C ARG A 217 -7.84 -33.17 -18.50
N LEU A 218 -8.20 -33.61 -17.32
CA LEU A 218 -8.33 -35.04 -17.03
C LEU A 218 -9.73 -35.46 -17.46
N GLU A 219 -9.84 -36.48 -18.28
CA GLU A 219 -11.14 -37.08 -18.61
C GLU A 219 -11.67 -37.85 -17.40
N SER A 220 -12.18 -37.11 -16.43
CA SER A 220 -12.76 -37.71 -15.25
C SER A 220 -14.28 -37.93 -15.45
N LYS A 221 -14.70 -39.17 -15.61
CA LYS A 221 -16.09 -39.55 -15.58
C LYS A 221 -16.79 -39.22 -14.26
N TYR A 222 -16.00 -39.04 -13.18
CA TYR A 222 -16.52 -38.84 -11.81
C TYR A 222 -17.22 -37.50 -11.59
N VAL A 223 -16.82 -36.44 -12.29
CA VAL A 223 -17.40 -35.08 -12.11
C VAL A 223 -18.31 -34.64 -13.25
N ASN A 224 -18.37 -35.41 -14.32
CA ASN A 224 -19.22 -35.11 -15.46
C ASN A 224 -20.72 -35.13 -15.03
N ASN A 225 -21.45 -34.07 -15.37
CA ASN A 225 -22.85 -33.83 -15.01
C ASN A 225 -23.14 -33.80 -13.49
N LYS A 226 -22.13 -33.78 -12.65
CA LYS A 226 -22.31 -33.55 -11.21
C LYS A 226 -22.50 -32.05 -10.94
N LYS A 227 -23.03 -31.73 -9.76
CA LYS A 227 -23.19 -30.36 -9.27
C LYS A 227 -22.07 -30.07 -8.25
N ALA A 228 -21.44 -28.90 -8.34
CA ALA A 228 -20.42 -28.44 -7.39
C ALA A 228 -20.73 -27.03 -6.91
N LEU A 229 -20.59 -26.78 -5.63
CA LEU A 229 -20.65 -25.47 -5.01
C LEU A 229 -19.25 -25.05 -4.58
N ILE A 230 -18.78 -23.90 -5.07
CA ILE A 230 -17.47 -23.34 -4.72
C ILE A 230 -17.68 -22.03 -3.95
N ILE A 231 -17.37 -22.04 -2.65
CA ILE A 231 -17.45 -20.86 -1.82
C ILE A 231 -16.22 -19.99 -2.09
N GLY A 232 -16.43 -18.71 -2.46
CA GLY A 232 -15.34 -17.81 -2.84
C GLY A 232 -14.82 -18.07 -4.26
N GLY A 233 -15.64 -18.52 -5.19
CA GLY A 233 -15.28 -18.91 -6.56
C GLY A 233 -14.95 -17.79 -7.53
N SER A 234 -14.90 -16.52 -7.10
CA SER A 234 -14.73 -15.37 -7.99
C SER A 234 -13.29 -15.00 -8.31
N ARG A 235 -12.31 -15.45 -7.52
CA ARG A 235 -10.88 -15.12 -7.68
C ARG A 235 -9.98 -16.17 -7.04
N GLY A 236 -8.67 -16.10 -7.39
CA GLY A 236 -7.64 -16.96 -6.82
C GLY A 236 -7.91 -18.46 -7.06
N LEU A 237 -7.69 -19.28 -6.03
CA LEU A 237 -7.89 -20.72 -6.12
C LEU A 237 -9.36 -21.08 -6.44
N GLY A 238 -10.32 -20.38 -5.81
CA GLY A 238 -11.75 -20.61 -6.09
C GLY A 238 -12.12 -20.35 -7.56
N GLU A 239 -11.54 -19.31 -8.18
CA GLU A 239 -11.73 -19.05 -9.62
C GLU A 239 -11.16 -20.20 -10.47
N VAL A 240 -9.94 -20.64 -10.19
CA VAL A 240 -9.29 -21.74 -10.90
C VAL A 240 -10.09 -23.02 -10.79
N THR A 241 -10.52 -23.36 -9.56
CA THR A 241 -11.35 -24.54 -9.29
C THR A 241 -12.69 -24.47 -10.03
N SER A 242 -13.36 -23.30 -9.99
CA SER A 242 -14.64 -23.11 -10.70
C SER A 242 -14.49 -23.29 -12.22
N LYS A 243 -13.43 -22.72 -12.80
CA LYS A 243 -13.10 -22.88 -14.22
C LYS A 243 -12.80 -24.34 -14.57
N TYR A 244 -11.99 -24.98 -13.75
CA TYR A 244 -11.57 -26.36 -13.99
C TYR A 244 -12.76 -27.35 -13.95
N LEU A 245 -13.62 -27.25 -12.94
CA LEU A 245 -14.81 -28.08 -12.82
C LEU A 245 -15.79 -27.86 -13.99
N ALA A 246 -15.98 -26.60 -14.40
CA ALA A 246 -16.84 -26.31 -15.55
C ALA A 246 -16.27 -26.90 -16.86
N ILE A 247 -14.94 -26.88 -17.06
CA ILE A 247 -14.27 -27.55 -18.20
C ILE A 247 -14.53 -29.07 -18.19
N GLN A 248 -14.64 -29.67 -17.00
CA GLN A 248 -14.95 -31.10 -16.81
C GLN A 248 -16.46 -31.42 -16.98
N LYS A 249 -17.22 -30.47 -17.49
CA LYS A 249 -18.70 -30.59 -17.67
C LYS A 249 -19.50 -30.71 -16.36
N CYS A 250 -18.93 -30.26 -15.25
CA CYS A 250 -19.60 -30.14 -13.97
C CYS A 250 -20.53 -28.91 -13.98
N VAL A 251 -21.73 -29.01 -13.46
CA VAL A 251 -22.59 -27.85 -13.21
C VAL A 251 -22.09 -27.12 -11.99
N THR A 252 -21.45 -25.95 -12.19
CA THR A 252 -20.69 -25.27 -11.17
C THR A 252 -21.43 -24.05 -10.63
N TYR A 253 -21.62 -23.99 -9.32
CA TYR A 253 -22.15 -22.83 -8.59
C TYR A 253 -20.99 -22.16 -7.87
N ALA A 254 -20.63 -20.93 -8.24
CA ALA A 254 -19.53 -20.17 -7.65
C ALA A 254 -20.05 -18.98 -6.85
N THR A 255 -19.72 -18.90 -5.56
CA THR A 255 -20.14 -17.76 -4.76
C THR A 255 -19.13 -16.62 -4.82
N TYR A 256 -19.61 -15.39 -4.60
CA TYR A 256 -18.79 -14.18 -4.47
C TYR A 256 -19.43 -13.19 -3.50
N ASN A 257 -18.61 -12.37 -2.83
CA ASN A 257 -19.11 -11.27 -2.00
C ASN A 257 -18.84 -9.90 -2.68
N LEU A 258 -17.60 -9.49 -2.82
CA LEU A 258 -17.20 -8.15 -3.31
C LEU A 258 -16.71 -8.13 -4.77
N GLY A 259 -16.46 -9.27 -5.38
CA GLY A 259 -15.78 -9.42 -6.68
C GLY A 259 -16.70 -9.26 -7.91
N LEU A 260 -17.60 -8.27 -7.97
CA LEU A 260 -18.53 -8.12 -9.09
C LEU A 260 -17.83 -7.88 -10.44
N ASN A 261 -16.74 -7.12 -10.45
CA ASN A 261 -15.99 -6.83 -11.67
C ASN A 261 -15.25 -8.08 -12.19
N GLU A 262 -14.72 -8.89 -11.29
CA GLU A 262 -14.13 -10.19 -11.59
C GLU A 262 -15.16 -11.13 -12.20
N ILE A 263 -16.36 -11.20 -11.60
CA ILE A 263 -17.47 -12.00 -12.13
C ILE A 263 -17.89 -11.55 -13.54
N LYS A 264 -17.95 -10.25 -13.81
CA LYS A 264 -18.26 -9.75 -15.16
C LYS A 264 -17.23 -10.24 -16.20
N LYS A 265 -15.94 -10.22 -15.86
CA LYS A 265 -14.84 -10.72 -16.71
C LYS A 265 -14.96 -12.24 -16.88
N PHE A 266 -15.22 -12.94 -15.80
CA PHE A 266 -15.41 -14.39 -15.76
C PHE A 266 -16.57 -14.82 -16.64
N LYS A 267 -17.76 -14.20 -16.52
CA LYS A 267 -18.92 -14.47 -17.37
C LYS A 267 -18.60 -14.29 -18.85
N LYS A 268 -17.91 -13.21 -19.22
CA LYS A 268 -17.49 -12.96 -20.62
C LYS A 268 -16.58 -14.05 -21.16
N GLU A 269 -15.68 -14.58 -20.34
CA GLU A 269 -14.81 -15.68 -20.73
C GLU A 269 -15.61 -16.98 -20.93
N PHE A 270 -16.53 -17.29 -20.03
CA PHE A 270 -17.33 -18.51 -20.06
C PHE A 270 -18.35 -18.53 -21.21
N HIS A 271 -18.96 -17.39 -21.51
CA HIS A 271 -19.93 -17.27 -22.59
C HIS A 271 -19.38 -17.73 -23.94
N ARG A 272 -18.06 -17.61 -24.13
CA ARG A 272 -17.38 -18.06 -25.37
C ARG A 272 -17.25 -19.58 -25.46
N PHE A 273 -17.46 -20.33 -24.39
CA PHE A 273 -17.18 -21.77 -24.31
C PHE A 273 -18.38 -22.64 -23.96
N ASN A 274 -19.53 -22.06 -23.77
CA ASN A 274 -20.80 -22.76 -23.45
C ASN A 274 -20.71 -23.72 -22.24
N TYR A 275 -20.03 -23.30 -21.18
CA TYR A 275 -19.96 -24.07 -19.94
C TYR A 275 -21.04 -23.66 -18.94
N LYS A 276 -21.58 -24.64 -18.18
CA LYS A 276 -22.63 -24.43 -17.17
C LYS A 276 -22.00 -23.94 -15.86
N ILE A 277 -21.97 -22.59 -15.66
CA ILE A 277 -21.53 -21.99 -14.42
C ILE A 277 -22.50 -20.89 -13.98
N PHE A 278 -22.85 -20.91 -12.69
CA PHE A 278 -23.75 -19.98 -12.04
C PHE A 278 -23.02 -19.21 -10.95
N PHE A 279 -23.29 -17.91 -10.83
CA PHE A 279 -22.65 -17.05 -9.84
C PHE A 279 -23.68 -16.57 -8.83
N LEU A 280 -23.45 -16.88 -7.56
CA LEU A 280 -24.32 -16.55 -6.44
C LEU A 280 -23.63 -15.52 -5.55
N LYS A 281 -24.32 -14.41 -5.26
CA LYS A 281 -23.81 -13.46 -4.28
C LYS A 281 -24.03 -14.02 -2.89
N TYR A 282 -22.95 -14.22 -2.13
CA TYR A 282 -23.00 -14.77 -0.79
C TYR A 282 -21.94 -14.13 0.10
N ASP A 283 -22.36 -13.68 1.28
CA ASP A 283 -21.50 -13.20 2.33
C ASP A 283 -21.45 -14.23 3.46
N ILE A 284 -20.27 -14.82 3.70
CA ILE A 284 -20.09 -15.86 4.72
C ILE A 284 -20.35 -15.35 6.14
N GLU A 285 -20.24 -14.04 6.37
CA GLU A 285 -20.59 -13.41 7.66
C GLU A 285 -22.10 -13.31 7.85
N ASN A 286 -22.88 -13.43 6.79
CA ASN A 286 -24.32 -13.34 6.84
C ASN A 286 -24.91 -14.75 7.08
N LYS A 287 -25.52 -14.94 8.25
CA LYS A 287 -26.14 -16.22 8.67
C LYS A 287 -27.39 -16.64 7.87
N LYS A 288 -27.83 -15.85 6.89
CA LYS A 288 -28.94 -16.23 6.01
C LYS A 288 -28.47 -17.30 5.04
N PHE A 289 -29.09 -18.48 5.12
CA PHE A 289 -28.85 -19.57 4.18
C PHE A 289 -29.30 -19.19 2.76
N ILE A 290 -28.50 -19.58 1.78
CA ILE A 290 -28.93 -19.53 0.38
C ILE A 290 -29.72 -20.82 0.11
N THR A 291 -31.00 -20.71 -0.15
CA THR A 291 -31.80 -21.79 -0.74
C THR A 291 -31.47 -21.80 -2.23
N ILE A 292 -30.87 -22.88 -2.71
CA ILE A 292 -30.51 -23.09 -4.14
C ILE A 292 -31.58 -23.95 -4.80
#